data_f17f318ce635d8ef862b3630712bd149
#
_entry.id   f17f318ce635d8ef862b3630712bd149
#
_cell.length_a   1.000
_cell.length_b   1.000
_cell.length_c   1.000
_cell.angle_alpha   90.00
_cell.angle_beta   90.00
_cell.angle_gamma   90.00
#
_symmetry.space_group_name_H-M   'P 1'
#
loop_
_entity.id
_entity.type
_entity.pdbx_description
1 polymer ?
#
loop_
_entity_poly.entity_id
_entity_poly.type
_entity_poly.pdbx_seq_one_letter_code
_entity_poly.pdbx_strand_id
1 'polypeptide(L)'
;MYLIDSGSDKDAGRRVRKILDQQGWHLKGILNTHSHADHIGGNHYLQQQYGCKIFAEGIEAAFTRHPILEPAFLYGGCPLKGLRHKFLMAAESETVSFSDPEFPREVEVIPLPGHSFDMVGFRLPDGTVFLADSLSSEATLEKYGISFLYDVEAHLNTLEKVSALEARMFVPSHAEASEEIRPLAELNRKKVLETGAYIRELCGEPKTFEEILQKVFQDYGMQMTYQQYALIGSTVRSYLAWLEARGGAEAVIEENRMLWKKTV
;
A
#
# COMPACT_ATOMS: atom_id res chain seq x y z
N MET A 1 -8.10 -9.16 -23.16
CA MET A 1 -8.46 -9.04 -21.74
C MET A 1 -7.48 -8.12 -21.05
N TYR A 2 -7.90 -7.43 -20.00
CA TYR A 2 -6.99 -6.69 -19.10
C TYR A 2 -6.86 -7.43 -17.78
N LEU A 3 -5.71 -7.29 -17.12
CA LEU A 3 -5.42 -7.81 -15.79
C LEU A 3 -5.36 -6.63 -14.82
N ILE A 4 -5.91 -6.76 -13.63
CA ILE A 4 -5.72 -5.80 -12.54
C ILE A 4 -4.67 -6.41 -11.61
N ASP A 5 -3.53 -5.70 -11.51
CA ASP A 5 -2.29 -6.16 -10.87
C ASP A 5 -1.77 -7.52 -11.40
N SER A 6 -0.58 -7.93 -11.00
CA SER A 6 0.09 -9.11 -11.56
C SER A 6 0.62 -10.09 -10.52
N GLY A 7 0.40 -9.78 -9.23
CA GLY A 7 0.84 -10.58 -8.11
C GLY A 7 2.31 -10.37 -7.72
N SER A 8 2.76 -11.16 -6.76
CA SER A 8 3.94 -10.88 -5.94
C SER A 8 5.30 -11.17 -6.59
N ASP A 9 5.36 -11.94 -7.69
CA ASP A 9 6.64 -12.30 -8.30
C ASP A 9 6.45 -12.92 -9.71
N LYS A 10 7.58 -13.28 -10.31
CA LYS A 10 7.61 -13.99 -11.61
C LYS A 10 6.76 -15.26 -11.63
N ASP A 11 6.64 -15.98 -10.51
CA ASP A 11 5.86 -17.20 -10.47
C ASP A 11 4.36 -16.93 -10.43
N ALA A 12 3.94 -15.80 -9.84
CA ALA A 12 2.59 -15.28 -10.00
C ALA A 12 2.29 -14.97 -11.47
N GLY A 13 3.18 -14.25 -12.15
CA GLY A 13 3.06 -13.99 -13.59
C GLY A 13 2.98 -15.28 -14.44
N ARG A 14 3.75 -16.32 -14.09
CA ARG A 14 3.65 -17.63 -14.75
C ARG A 14 2.30 -18.31 -14.54
N ARG A 15 1.72 -18.21 -13.35
CA ARG A 15 0.36 -18.73 -13.07
C ARG A 15 -0.69 -18.00 -13.89
N VAL A 16 -0.61 -16.66 -13.95
CA VAL A 16 -1.49 -15.84 -14.80
C VAL A 16 -1.37 -16.29 -16.26
N ARG A 17 -0.15 -16.39 -16.81
CA ARG A 17 0.07 -16.85 -18.16
C ARG A 17 -0.59 -18.20 -18.42
N LYS A 18 -0.39 -19.18 -17.52
CA LYS A 18 -0.99 -20.51 -17.65
C LYS A 18 -2.52 -20.45 -17.76
N ILE A 19 -3.16 -19.59 -16.96
CA ILE A 19 -4.63 -19.39 -17.02
C ILE A 19 -5.03 -18.77 -18.36
N LEU A 20 -4.32 -17.73 -18.81
CA LEU A 20 -4.58 -17.07 -20.09
C LEU A 20 -4.47 -18.07 -21.26
N ASP A 21 -3.40 -18.85 -21.29
CA ASP A 21 -3.16 -19.87 -22.32
C ASP A 21 -4.27 -20.96 -22.30
N GLN A 22 -4.67 -21.42 -21.11
CA GLN A 22 -5.75 -22.42 -20.96
C GLN A 22 -7.12 -21.92 -21.44
N GLN A 23 -7.40 -20.64 -21.25
CA GLN A 23 -8.66 -20.01 -21.65
C GLN A 23 -8.64 -19.47 -23.10
N GLY A 24 -7.49 -19.48 -23.75
CA GLY A 24 -7.31 -18.87 -25.06
C GLY A 24 -7.43 -17.33 -25.02
N TRP A 25 -7.15 -16.73 -23.90
CA TRP A 25 -7.28 -15.27 -23.72
C TRP A 25 -5.97 -14.54 -24.07
N HIS A 26 -6.10 -13.44 -24.79
CA HIS A 26 -4.98 -12.57 -25.09
C HIS A 26 -4.90 -11.40 -24.10
N LEU A 27 -3.73 -11.22 -23.45
CA LEU A 27 -3.46 -10.13 -22.53
C LEU A 27 -3.18 -8.85 -23.32
N LYS A 28 -4.07 -7.85 -23.23
CA LYS A 28 -3.92 -6.54 -23.87
C LYS A 28 -3.11 -5.57 -22.99
N GLY A 29 -3.30 -5.64 -21.67
CA GLY A 29 -2.62 -4.74 -20.74
C GLY A 29 -2.84 -5.14 -19.28
N ILE A 30 -2.02 -4.55 -18.42
CA ILE A 30 -2.10 -4.68 -16.96
C ILE A 30 -2.43 -3.29 -16.41
N LEU A 31 -3.48 -3.20 -15.58
CA LEU A 31 -3.88 -2.00 -14.86
C LEU A 31 -3.32 -2.13 -13.45
N ASN A 32 -2.28 -1.37 -13.11
CA ASN A 32 -1.72 -1.40 -11.77
C ASN A 32 -2.47 -0.45 -10.84
N THR A 33 -2.79 -0.94 -9.65
CA THR A 33 -3.40 -0.16 -8.59
C THR A 33 -2.35 0.71 -7.89
N HIS A 34 -1.20 0.14 -7.58
CA HIS A 34 -0.04 0.81 -6.98
C HIS A 34 1.24 -0.04 -7.19
N SER A 35 2.38 0.41 -6.67
CA SER A 35 3.70 -0.09 -7.03
C SER A 35 4.31 -1.09 -6.04
N HIS A 36 3.60 -1.53 -5.01
CA HIS A 36 4.14 -2.53 -4.10
C HIS A 36 4.40 -3.85 -4.80
N ALA A 37 5.46 -4.54 -4.38
CA ALA A 37 5.99 -5.70 -5.10
C ALA A 37 4.99 -6.86 -5.23
N ASP A 38 4.04 -7.00 -4.32
CA ASP A 38 2.99 -8.02 -4.38
C ASP A 38 1.87 -7.71 -5.39
N HIS A 39 1.84 -6.49 -5.95
CA HIS A 39 0.94 -6.07 -7.02
C HIS A 39 1.61 -6.05 -8.38
N ILE A 40 2.89 -5.69 -8.45
CA ILE A 40 3.61 -5.51 -9.72
C ILE A 40 4.66 -6.59 -10.00
N GLY A 41 4.84 -7.57 -9.10
CA GLY A 41 5.91 -8.57 -9.19
C GLY A 41 5.88 -9.46 -10.44
N GLY A 42 4.71 -9.68 -11.03
CA GLY A 42 4.53 -10.41 -12.29
C GLY A 42 4.67 -9.56 -13.56
N ASN A 43 4.66 -8.21 -13.43
CA ASN A 43 4.63 -7.27 -14.54
C ASN A 43 5.72 -7.52 -15.59
N HIS A 44 6.97 -7.50 -15.17
CA HIS A 44 8.13 -7.70 -16.04
C HIS A 44 7.99 -8.98 -16.87
N TYR A 45 7.65 -10.09 -16.20
CA TYR A 45 7.49 -11.38 -16.89
C TYR A 45 6.37 -11.34 -17.92
N LEU A 46 5.19 -10.82 -17.58
CA LEU A 46 4.04 -10.76 -18.47
C LEU A 46 4.28 -9.79 -19.63
N GLN A 47 4.90 -8.64 -19.38
CA GLN A 47 5.30 -7.68 -20.41
C GLN A 47 6.26 -8.31 -21.42
N GLN A 48 7.25 -9.07 -20.96
CA GLN A 48 8.19 -9.80 -21.82
C GLN A 48 7.51 -10.89 -22.66
N GLN A 49 6.47 -11.55 -22.14
CA GLN A 49 5.79 -12.66 -22.82
C GLN A 49 4.76 -12.19 -23.84
N TYR A 50 4.06 -11.08 -23.57
CA TYR A 50 2.93 -10.64 -24.37
C TYR A 50 3.17 -9.30 -25.09
N GLY A 51 4.23 -8.57 -24.77
CA GLY A 51 4.43 -7.19 -25.25
C GLY A 51 3.34 -6.24 -24.81
N CYS A 52 2.60 -6.58 -23.73
CA CYS A 52 1.46 -5.81 -23.27
C CYS A 52 1.89 -4.51 -22.57
N LYS A 53 1.03 -3.48 -22.63
CA LYS A 53 1.20 -2.25 -21.85
C LYS A 53 0.89 -2.48 -20.38
N ILE A 54 1.61 -1.75 -19.51
CA ILE A 54 1.34 -1.66 -18.09
C ILE A 54 0.91 -0.24 -17.81
N PHE A 55 -0.31 -0.07 -17.34
CA PHE A 55 -0.90 1.23 -17.05
C PHE A 55 -0.69 1.56 -15.58
N ALA A 56 0.00 2.65 -15.30
CA ALA A 56 0.22 3.20 -13.97
C ALA A 56 0.40 4.72 -14.08
N GLU A 57 0.13 5.44 -13.00
CA GLU A 57 0.17 6.91 -13.01
C GLU A 57 1.08 7.44 -11.90
N GLY A 58 1.49 8.69 -12.01
CA GLY A 58 2.14 9.46 -10.97
C GLY A 58 3.40 8.82 -10.40
N ILE A 59 3.51 8.84 -9.09
CA ILE A 59 4.63 8.29 -8.32
C ILE A 59 4.68 6.77 -8.43
N GLU A 60 3.52 6.09 -8.48
CA GLU A 60 3.44 4.64 -8.64
C GLU A 60 4.09 4.16 -9.95
N ALA A 61 3.90 4.91 -11.03
CA ALA A 61 4.57 4.64 -12.31
C ALA A 61 6.09 4.79 -12.21
N ALA A 62 6.59 5.75 -11.42
CA ALA A 62 8.01 5.94 -11.20
C ALA A 62 8.63 4.79 -10.40
N PHE A 63 7.96 4.33 -9.33
CA PHE A 63 8.40 3.19 -8.54
C PHE A 63 8.37 1.88 -9.34
N THR A 64 7.36 1.69 -10.19
CA THR A 64 7.27 0.52 -11.09
C THR A 64 8.42 0.47 -12.10
N ARG A 65 8.82 1.62 -12.66
CA ARG A 65 9.99 1.72 -13.56
C ARG A 65 11.32 1.63 -12.84
N HIS A 66 11.37 2.08 -11.57
CA HIS A 66 12.59 2.14 -10.76
C HIS A 66 12.38 1.53 -9.38
N PRO A 67 12.21 0.20 -9.26
CA PRO A 67 11.80 -0.46 -8.01
C PRO A 67 12.77 -0.28 -6.83
N ILE A 68 14.00 0.18 -7.07
CA ILE A 68 14.95 0.56 -6.00
C ILE A 68 14.42 1.72 -5.15
N LEU A 69 13.48 2.51 -5.68
CA LEU A 69 12.89 3.63 -4.95
C LEU A 69 12.11 3.16 -3.71
N GLU A 70 11.46 2.00 -3.78
CA GLU A 70 10.68 1.47 -2.63
C GLU A 70 11.57 1.22 -1.40
N PRO A 71 12.60 0.35 -1.43
CA PRO A 71 13.44 0.16 -0.26
C PRO A 71 14.28 1.42 0.08
N ALA A 72 14.59 2.31 -0.86
CA ALA A 72 15.26 3.57 -0.58
C ALA A 72 14.36 4.53 0.19
N PHE A 73 13.10 4.65 -0.21
CA PHE A 73 12.07 5.44 0.47
C PHE A 73 11.84 4.91 1.90
N LEU A 74 11.58 3.61 2.05
CA LEU A 74 11.32 2.99 3.35
C LEU A 74 12.49 3.14 4.33
N TYR A 75 13.72 3.10 3.82
CA TYR A 75 14.94 3.19 4.63
C TYR A 75 15.39 4.63 4.88
N GLY A 76 15.03 5.56 3.99
CA GLY A 76 15.42 6.97 4.07
C GLY A 76 16.85 7.24 3.58
N GLY A 77 17.36 6.43 2.64
CA GLY A 77 18.70 6.55 2.07
C GLY A 77 19.03 5.36 1.17
N CYS A 78 20.32 5.16 0.86
CA CYS A 78 20.72 3.96 0.11
C CYS A 78 20.41 2.70 0.93
N PRO A 79 19.49 1.81 0.47
CA PRO A 79 18.95 0.74 1.29
C PRO A 79 19.99 -0.35 1.58
N LEU A 80 19.90 -0.93 2.76
CA LEU A 80 20.68 -2.10 3.14
C LEU A 80 20.51 -3.23 2.12
N LYS A 81 21.54 -4.07 1.93
CA LYS A 81 21.47 -5.24 1.06
C LYS A 81 20.29 -6.15 1.41
N GLY A 82 19.98 -6.31 2.71
CA GLY A 82 18.86 -7.10 3.22
C GLY A 82 17.46 -6.55 2.89
N LEU A 83 17.36 -5.31 2.37
CA LEU A 83 16.10 -4.73 1.89
C LEU A 83 15.93 -4.84 0.37
N ARG A 84 16.98 -5.25 -0.36
CA ARG A 84 16.96 -5.36 -1.83
C ARG A 84 16.57 -6.78 -2.25
N HIS A 85 15.32 -7.14 -2.04
CA HIS A 85 14.81 -8.48 -2.37
C HIS A 85 13.38 -8.40 -2.92
N LYS A 86 12.91 -9.48 -3.53
CA LYS A 86 11.66 -9.56 -4.30
C LYS A 86 10.38 -9.14 -3.54
N PHE A 87 10.39 -9.11 -2.22
CA PHE A 87 9.23 -8.66 -1.42
C PHE A 87 9.15 -7.14 -1.25
N LEU A 88 10.23 -6.41 -1.56
CA LEU A 88 10.27 -4.94 -1.57
C LEU A 88 10.67 -4.37 -2.94
N MET A 89 11.17 -5.20 -3.84
CA MET A 89 11.61 -4.79 -5.17
C MET A 89 11.09 -5.77 -6.21
N ALA A 90 10.13 -5.37 -7.01
CA ALA A 90 9.80 -6.07 -8.24
C ALA A 90 10.92 -5.93 -9.29
N ALA A 91 10.84 -6.66 -10.39
CA ALA A 91 11.66 -6.38 -11.56
C ALA A 91 11.12 -5.14 -12.29
N GLU A 92 12.04 -4.31 -12.82
CA GLU A 92 11.69 -3.10 -13.59
C GLU A 92 10.71 -3.41 -14.73
N SER A 93 9.74 -2.53 -14.94
CA SER A 93 8.74 -2.67 -15.99
C SER A 93 8.43 -1.30 -16.59
N GLU A 94 8.28 -1.23 -17.92
CA GLU A 94 7.87 -0.01 -18.58
C GLU A 94 6.38 0.25 -18.39
N THR A 95 6.03 1.48 -18.06
CA THR A 95 4.65 1.90 -17.82
C THR A 95 4.20 2.98 -18.76
N VAL A 96 2.89 3.04 -19.00
CA VAL A 96 2.20 4.13 -19.70
C VAL A 96 1.11 4.72 -18.80
N SER A 97 0.75 5.98 -19.06
CA SER A 97 -0.30 6.69 -18.30
C SER A 97 -1.68 6.11 -18.58
N PHE A 98 -2.64 6.33 -17.66
CA PHE A 98 -4.06 6.05 -17.88
C PHE A 98 -4.68 6.91 -19.01
N SER A 99 -3.99 7.98 -19.44
CA SER A 99 -4.39 8.78 -20.61
C SER A 99 -3.97 8.16 -21.95
N ASP A 100 -3.20 7.06 -21.96
CA ASP A 100 -2.81 6.35 -23.20
C ASP A 100 -4.06 5.90 -23.97
N PRO A 101 -4.09 6.04 -25.31
CA PRO A 101 -5.27 5.65 -26.11
C PRO A 101 -5.71 4.19 -26.00
N GLU A 102 -4.84 3.29 -25.56
CA GLU A 102 -5.16 1.87 -25.37
C GLU A 102 -5.65 1.54 -23.96
N PHE A 103 -5.73 2.53 -23.06
CA PHE A 103 -6.40 2.34 -21.77
C PHE A 103 -7.89 2.03 -22.01
N PRO A 104 -8.48 1.02 -21.34
CA PRO A 104 -9.88 0.67 -21.54
C PRO A 104 -10.81 1.79 -21.05
N ARG A 105 -11.43 2.50 -21.99
CA ARG A 105 -12.24 3.72 -21.72
C ARG A 105 -13.46 3.46 -20.85
N GLU A 106 -13.92 2.21 -20.80
CA GLU A 106 -15.04 1.75 -19.98
C GLU A 106 -14.69 1.52 -18.50
N VAL A 107 -13.40 1.57 -18.15
CA VAL A 107 -12.92 1.42 -16.76
C VAL A 107 -12.75 2.79 -16.14
N GLU A 108 -13.44 3.02 -15.02
CA GLU A 108 -13.28 4.24 -14.22
C GLU A 108 -12.10 4.05 -13.24
N VAL A 109 -11.22 5.03 -13.18
CA VAL A 109 -10.11 5.09 -12.21
C VAL A 109 -10.59 5.84 -10.96
N ILE A 110 -10.49 5.21 -9.81
CA ILE A 110 -10.91 5.77 -8.50
C ILE A 110 -9.66 6.06 -7.67
N PRO A 111 -9.27 7.32 -7.40
CA PRO A 111 -8.17 7.63 -6.51
C PRO A 111 -8.43 7.13 -5.08
N LEU A 112 -7.50 6.35 -4.52
CA LEU A 112 -7.55 5.77 -3.17
C LEU A 112 -6.20 5.94 -2.45
N PRO A 113 -5.66 7.17 -2.32
CA PRO A 113 -4.35 7.41 -1.73
C PRO A 113 -4.31 7.08 -0.24
N GLY A 114 -3.10 6.95 0.31
CA GLY A 114 -2.83 6.85 1.74
C GLY A 114 -2.16 5.55 2.15
N HIS A 115 -2.54 4.39 1.59
CA HIS A 115 -1.73 3.19 1.71
C HIS A 115 -0.39 3.39 0.97
N SER A 116 -0.44 3.83 -0.27
CA SER A 116 0.72 4.35 -1.02
C SER A 116 0.40 5.76 -1.56
N PHE A 117 1.29 6.34 -2.37
CA PHE A 117 1.23 7.74 -2.82
C PHE A 117 -0.02 8.04 -3.65
N ASP A 118 -0.11 7.41 -4.84
CA ASP A 118 -1.13 7.66 -5.85
C ASP A 118 -1.95 6.40 -6.13
N MET A 119 -2.13 5.53 -5.13
CA MET A 119 -2.91 4.30 -5.27
C MET A 119 -4.29 4.56 -5.84
N VAL A 120 -4.73 3.69 -6.74
CA VAL A 120 -6.05 3.74 -7.36
C VAL A 120 -6.81 2.42 -7.22
N GLY A 121 -8.12 2.52 -7.26
CA GLY A 121 -9.02 1.41 -7.55
C GLY A 121 -9.57 1.52 -8.96
N PHE A 122 -10.27 0.48 -9.40
CA PHE A 122 -10.89 0.43 -10.73
C PHE A 122 -12.35 -0.01 -10.63
N ARG A 123 -13.25 0.76 -11.25
CA ARG A 123 -14.65 0.34 -11.44
C ARG A 123 -14.83 -0.21 -12.84
N LEU A 124 -15.35 -1.42 -12.94
CA LEU A 124 -15.69 -2.08 -14.20
C LEU A 124 -17.12 -1.77 -14.63
N PRO A 125 -17.44 -1.94 -15.95
CA PRO A 125 -18.78 -1.68 -16.47
C PRO A 125 -19.89 -2.53 -15.85
N ASP A 126 -19.55 -3.69 -15.31
CA ASP A 126 -20.51 -4.59 -14.64
C ASP A 126 -20.82 -4.17 -13.20
N GLY A 127 -20.25 -3.04 -12.73
CA GLY A 127 -20.44 -2.52 -11.38
C GLY A 127 -19.49 -3.13 -10.33
N THR A 128 -18.52 -3.96 -10.72
CA THR A 128 -17.47 -4.45 -9.82
C THR A 128 -16.45 -3.35 -9.57
N VAL A 129 -16.05 -3.17 -8.30
CA VAL A 129 -15.05 -2.18 -7.88
C VAL A 129 -13.88 -2.88 -7.21
N PHE A 130 -12.69 -2.75 -7.80
CA PHE A 130 -11.43 -3.17 -7.20
C PHE A 130 -10.89 -2.06 -6.31
N LEU A 131 -10.61 -2.38 -5.05
CA LEU A 131 -10.27 -1.41 -4.01
C LEU A 131 -8.78 -1.41 -3.63
N ALA A 132 -7.96 -2.21 -4.31
CA ALA A 132 -6.54 -2.37 -3.97
C ALA A 132 -6.34 -2.64 -2.46
N ASP A 133 -5.34 -2.01 -1.86
CA ASP A 133 -4.93 -2.13 -0.46
C ASP A 133 -5.57 -1.08 0.45
N SER A 134 -6.70 -0.50 0.02
CA SER A 134 -7.45 0.42 0.88
C SER A 134 -8.03 -0.28 2.12
N LEU A 135 -8.21 -1.60 2.07
CA LEU A 135 -8.82 -2.41 3.14
C LEU A 135 -8.06 -3.71 3.37
N SER A 136 -7.94 -4.08 4.63
CA SER A 136 -7.48 -5.40 5.09
C SER A 136 -8.59 -6.14 5.80
N SER A 137 -8.62 -7.47 5.68
CA SER A 137 -9.54 -8.32 6.44
C SER A 137 -9.27 -8.24 7.95
N GLU A 138 -10.26 -8.54 8.77
CA GLU A 138 -10.10 -8.61 10.23
C GLU A 138 -8.93 -9.52 10.64
N ALA A 139 -8.84 -10.71 10.04
CA ALA A 139 -7.76 -11.64 10.31
C ALA A 139 -6.36 -11.07 9.93
N THR A 140 -6.29 -10.26 8.86
CA THR A 140 -5.06 -9.57 8.46
C THR A 140 -4.68 -8.50 9.47
N LEU A 141 -5.67 -7.69 9.91
CA LEU A 141 -5.47 -6.63 10.92
C LEU A 141 -5.02 -7.20 12.27
N GLU A 142 -5.61 -8.32 12.69
CA GLU A 142 -5.20 -9.03 13.92
C GLU A 142 -3.79 -9.60 13.81
N LYS A 143 -3.48 -10.26 12.70
CA LYS A 143 -2.19 -10.91 12.47
C LYS A 143 -1.01 -9.94 12.44
N TYR A 144 -1.17 -8.80 11.77
CA TYR A 144 -0.07 -7.85 11.58
C TYR A 144 -0.05 -6.72 12.60
N GLY A 145 -1.15 -6.49 13.31
CA GLY A 145 -1.27 -5.45 14.33
C GLY A 145 -1.26 -4.02 13.77
N ILE A 146 -0.25 -3.66 13.01
CA ILE A 146 -0.10 -2.36 12.34
C ILE A 146 0.03 -2.59 10.84
N SER A 147 -0.92 -2.07 10.06
CA SER A 147 -0.88 -2.09 8.59
C SER A 147 0.05 -0.99 8.08
N PHE A 148 0.75 -1.26 6.97
CA PHE A 148 1.56 -0.25 6.31
C PHE A 148 0.68 0.90 5.81
N LEU A 149 1.08 2.14 6.11
CA LEU A 149 0.46 3.37 5.62
C LEU A 149 1.54 4.41 5.33
N TYR A 150 1.45 5.04 4.16
CA TYR A 150 2.26 6.18 3.78
C TYR A 150 1.70 7.50 4.35
N ASP A 151 0.39 7.73 4.20
CA ASP A 151 -0.30 8.94 4.65
C ASP A 151 -1.58 8.55 5.41
N VAL A 152 -1.56 8.77 6.73
CA VAL A 152 -2.67 8.38 7.61
C VAL A 152 -3.93 9.20 7.33
N GLU A 153 -3.81 10.52 7.08
CA GLU A 153 -4.96 11.38 6.80
C GLU A 153 -5.61 11.02 5.46
N ALA A 154 -4.79 10.88 4.42
CA ALA A 154 -5.28 10.48 3.09
C ALA A 154 -5.95 9.10 3.15
N HIS A 155 -5.41 8.16 3.93
CA HIS A 155 -6.01 6.84 4.10
C HIS A 155 -7.36 6.89 4.84
N LEU A 156 -7.49 7.70 5.90
CA LEU A 156 -8.76 7.92 6.58
C LEU A 156 -9.83 8.49 5.64
N ASN A 157 -9.46 9.45 4.78
CA ASN A 157 -10.35 10.01 3.76
C ASN A 157 -10.71 8.95 2.69
N THR A 158 -9.77 8.09 2.31
CA THR A 158 -10.02 6.95 1.42
C THR A 158 -11.01 5.97 2.03
N LEU A 159 -10.88 5.63 3.33
CA LEU A 159 -11.82 4.74 4.02
C LEU A 159 -13.23 5.34 4.09
N GLU A 160 -13.35 6.65 4.33
CA GLU A 160 -14.63 7.35 4.30
C GLU A 160 -15.25 7.30 2.90
N LYS A 161 -14.47 7.59 1.85
CA LYS A 161 -14.88 7.48 0.46
C LYS A 161 -15.35 6.06 0.12
N VAL A 162 -14.56 5.03 0.47
CA VAL A 162 -14.89 3.63 0.22
C VAL A 162 -16.18 3.21 0.92
N SER A 163 -16.41 3.66 2.15
CA SER A 163 -17.65 3.36 2.90
C SER A 163 -18.91 3.94 2.26
N ALA A 164 -18.76 4.99 1.44
CA ALA A 164 -19.85 5.66 0.73
C ALA A 164 -20.01 5.20 -0.72
N LEU A 165 -19.10 4.35 -1.24
CA LEU A 165 -19.21 3.82 -2.60
C LEU A 165 -20.40 2.84 -2.72
N GLU A 166 -21.03 2.87 -3.90
CA GLU A 166 -22.00 1.86 -4.31
C GLU A 166 -21.39 0.99 -5.41
N ALA A 167 -21.52 -0.32 -5.31
CA ALA A 167 -21.04 -1.28 -6.29
C ALA A 167 -21.88 -2.55 -6.26
N ARG A 168 -21.85 -3.31 -7.37
CA ARG A 168 -22.40 -4.67 -7.39
C ARG A 168 -21.55 -5.62 -6.54
N MET A 169 -20.25 -5.44 -6.59
CA MET A 169 -19.27 -6.26 -5.86
C MET A 169 -18.03 -5.42 -5.59
N PHE A 170 -17.50 -5.48 -4.39
CA PHE A 170 -16.23 -4.91 -4.00
C PHE A 170 -15.16 -5.98 -3.91
N VAL A 171 -13.97 -5.70 -4.43
CA VAL A 171 -12.83 -6.62 -4.48
C VAL A 171 -11.59 -5.94 -3.88
N PRO A 172 -11.39 -6.01 -2.55
CA PRO A 172 -10.14 -5.61 -1.91
C PRO A 172 -9.03 -6.63 -2.21
N SER A 173 -7.75 -6.22 -2.21
CA SER A 173 -6.64 -7.15 -2.45
C SER A 173 -6.36 -8.07 -1.25
N HIS A 174 -6.62 -7.58 -0.02
CA HIS A 174 -6.31 -8.28 1.23
C HIS A 174 -7.55 -8.63 2.07
N ALA A 175 -8.71 -8.76 1.43
CA ALA A 175 -9.93 -9.26 2.04
C ALA A 175 -10.78 -10.01 0.99
N GLU A 176 -11.81 -10.71 1.44
CA GLU A 176 -12.74 -11.38 0.55
C GLU A 176 -13.61 -10.36 -0.21
N ALA A 177 -14.00 -10.73 -1.42
CA ALA A 177 -14.95 -9.94 -2.20
C ALA A 177 -16.33 -9.92 -1.50
N SER A 178 -16.99 -8.76 -1.53
CA SER A 178 -18.26 -8.55 -0.81
C SER A 178 -19.16 -7.58 -1.56
N GLU A 179 -20.48 -7.77 -1.45
CA GLU A 179 -21.47 -6.80 -1.90
C GLU A 179 -21.65 -5.64 -0.91
N GLU A 180 -21.26 -5.83 0.35
CA GLU A 180 -21.34 -4.83 1.42
C GLU A 180 -19.94 -4.56 1.98
N ILE A 181 -19.42 -3.35 1.77
CA ILE A 181 -18.03 -3.00 2.15
C ILE A 181 -17.95 -2.11 3.39
N ARG A 182 -19.03 -1.44 3.76
CA ARG A 182 -19.03 -0.46 4.85
C ARG A 182 -18.56 -1.03 6.20
N PRO A 183 -19.01 -2.22 6.67
CA PRO A 183 -18.54 -2.76 7.94
C PRO A 183 -17.03 -2.97 7.97
N LEU A 184 -16.44 -3.43 6.86
CA LEU A 184 -15.00 -3.62 6.75
C LEU A 184 -14.25 -2.28 6.70
N ALA A 185 -14.77 -1.27 6.01
CA ALA A 185 -14.20 0.08 6.00
C ALA A 185 -14.21 0.72 7.40
N GLU A 186 -15.30 0.57 8.15
CA GLU A 186 -15.41 1.05 9.52
C GLU A 186 -14.43 0.34 10.46
N LEU A 187 -14.25 -0.98 10.33
CA LEU A 187 -13.26 -1.76 11.08
C LEU A 187 -11.83 -1.26 10.82
N ASN A 188 -11.47 -1.07 9.56
CA ASN A 188 -10.15 -0.55 9.17
C ASN A 188 -9.95 0.87 9.72
N ARG A 189 -10.96 1.75 9.59
CA ARG A 189 -10.92 3.11 10.13
C ARG A 189 -10.70 3.11 11.65
N LYS A 190 -11.44 2.29 12.38
CA LYS A 190 -11.29 2.11 13.83
C LYS A 190 -9.86 1.70 14.18
N LYS A 191 -9.29 0.73 13.47
CA LYS A 191 -7.92 0.24 13.70
C LYS A 191 -6.86 1.32 13.47
N VAL A 192 -7.00 2.12 12.42
CA VAL A 192 -6.11 3.26 12.14
C VAL A 192 -6.14 4.27 13.29
N LEU A 193 -7.34 4.65 13.77
CA LEU A 193 -7.49 5.60 14.86
C LEU A 193 -6.98 5.04 16.20
N GLU A 194 -7.20 3.75 16.49
CA GLU A 194 -6.64 3.08 17.67
C GLU A 194 -5.11 3.07 17.66
N THR A 195 -4.51 2.77 16.50
CA THR A 195 -3.05 2.82 16.33
C THR A 195 -2.51 4.24 16.54
N GLY A 196 -3.18 5.26 15.99
CA GLY A 196 -2.82 6.66 16.21
C GLY A 196 -2.91 7.07 17.69
N ALA A 197 -3.98 6.69 18.38
CA ALA A 197 -4.14 6.93 19.82
C ALA A 197 -3.03 6.24 20.63
N TYR A 198 -2.72 4.99 20.32
CA TYR A 198 -1.65 4.26 20.95
C TYR A 198 -0.28 4.93 20.78
N ILE A 199 0.09 5.33 19.55
CA ILE A 199 1.37 6.02 19.28
C ILE A 199 1.42 7.37 20.01
N ARG A 200 0.29 8.10 20.08
CA ARG A 200 0.19 9.34 20.86
C ARG A 200 0.47 9.09 22.36
N GLU A 201 -0.05 8.02 22.94
CA GLU A 201 0.23 7.69 24.36
C GLU A 201 1.71 7.31 24.57
N LEU A 202 2.39 6.71 23.61
CA LEU A 202 3.84 6.47 23.70
C LEU A 202 4.65 7.78 23.80
N CYS A 203 4.14 8.89 23.27
CA CYS A 203 4.75 10.22 23.35
C CYS A 203 4.49 10.91 24.71
N GLY A 204 3.82 10.28 25.68
CA GLY A 204 3.53 10.84 27.01
C GLY A 204 4.79 11.30 27.77
N GLU A 205 5.87 10.55 27.64
CA GLU A 205 7.21 10.97 28.02
C GLU A 205 8.05 11.22 26.75
N PRO A 206 8.96 12.22 26.74
CA PRO A 206 9.80 12.49 25.57
C PRO A 206 10.61 11.28 25.14
N LYS A 207 10.45 10.86 23.89
CA LYS A 207 11.15 9.67 23.32
C LYS A 207 11.68 9.98 21.93
N THR A 208 12.81 9.37 21.61
CA THR A 208 13.30 9.28 20.23
C THR A 208 12.39 8.35 19.41
N PHE A 209 12.45 8.49 18.09
CA PHE A 209 11.75 7.58 17.18
C PHE A 209 12.13 6.11 17.46
N GLU A 210 13.39 5.82 17.70
CA GLU A 210 13.89 4.45 17.94
C GLU A 210 13.29 3.84 19.24
N GLU A 211 13.12 4.64 20.29
CA GLU A 211 12.49 4.20 21.54
C GLU A 211 11.00 3.93 21.35
N ILE A 212 10.29 4.78 20.57
CA ILE A 212 8.88 4.55 20.20
C ILE A 212 8.77 3.27 19.39
N LEU A 213 9.59 3.10 18.34
CA LEU A 213 9.57 1.93 17.48
C LEU A 213 9.85 0.65 18.25
N GLN A 214 10.86 0.67 19.16
CA GLN A 214 11.15 -0.46 20.04
C GLN A 214 9.94 -0.85 20.87
N LYS A 215 9.25 0.14 21.46
CA LYS A 215 8.06 -0.09 22.28
C LYS A 215 6.91 -0.67 21.46
N VAL A 216 6.70 -0.18 20.24
CA VAL A 216 5.73 -0.75 19.28
C VAL A 216 6.00 -2.24 19.05
N PHE A 217 7.24 -2.64 18.76
CA PHE A 217 7.59 -4.04 18.54
C PHE A 217 7.34 -4.91 19.78
N GLN A 218 7.66 -4.39 20.97
CA GLN A 218 7.44 -5.10 22.25
C GLN A 218 5.96 -5.31 22.54
N ASP A 219 5.15 -4.25 22.43
CA ASP A 219 3.73 -4.28 22.81
C ASP A 219 2.87 -5.10 21.84
N TYR A 220 3.26 -5.13 20.56
CA TYR A 220 2.60 -5.99 19.56
C TYR A 220 3.21 -7.40 19.47
N GLY A 221 4.22 -7.73 20.30
CA GLY A 221 4.87 -9.05 20.27
C GLY A 221 5.56 -9.38 18.95
N MET A 222 5.96 -8.36 18.18
CA MET A 222 6.60 -8.53 16.88
C MET A 222 8.12 -8.71 17.02
N GLN A 223 8.69 -9.57 16.15
CA GLN A 223 10.14 -9.68 16.05
C GLN A 223 10.68 -8.69 15.03
N MET A 224 11.62 -7.84 15.44
CA MET A 224 12.27 -6.89 14.55
C MET A 224 13.24 -7.59 13.60
N THR A 225 13.01 -7.42 12.29
CA THR A 225 13.92 -7.77 11.20
C THR A 225 14.28 -6.49 10.44
N TYR A 226 15.25 -6.51 9.53
CA TYR A 226 15.54 -5.36 8.67
C TYR A 226 14.31 -4.90 7.87
N GLN A 227 13.54 -5.84 7.34
CA GLN A 227 12.31 -5.56 6.60
C GLN A 227 11.24 -4.94 7.50
N GLN A 228 10.99 -5.53 8.67
CA GLN A 228 10.00 -5.01 9.62
C GLN A 228 10.42 -3.64 10.17
N TYR A 229 11.72 -3.43 10.43
CA TYR A 229 12.24 -2.11 10.81
C TYR A 229 11.89 -1.04 9.77
N ALA A 230 12.10 -1.34 8.48
CA ALA A 230 11.80 -0.40 7.40
C ALA A 230 10.30 -0.16 7.24
N LEU A 231 9.48 -1.21 7.14
CA LEU A 231 8.02 -1.10 6.93
C LEU A 231 7.30 -0.48 8.12
N ILE A 232 7.42 -1.08 9.30
CA ILE A 232 6.76 -0.57 10.52
C ILE A 232 7.34 0.78 10.93
N GLY A 233 8.66 0.97 10.75
CA GLY A 233 9.31 2.24 11.03
C GLY A 233 8.81 3.37 10.14
N SER A 234 8.61 3.13 8.84
CA SER A 234 8.00 4.10 7.93
C SER A 234 6.58 4.45 8.37
N THR A 235 5.76 3.43 8.68
CA THR A 235 4.39 3.62 9.16
C THR A 235 4.33 4.40 10.48
N VAL A 236 5.19 4.10 11.45
CA VAL A 236 5.24 4.85 12.72
C VAL A 236 5.61 6.31 12.48
N ARG A 237 6.53 6.61 11.55
CA ARG A 237 6.83 8.00 11.14
C ARG A 237 5.62 8.70 10.52
N SER A 238 4.84 8.00 9.69
CA SER A 238 3.59 8.53 9.11
C SER A 238 2.57 8.90 10.19
N TYR A 239 2.41 8.05 11.21
CA TYR A 239 1.54 8.36 12.36
C TYR A 239 2.06 9.54 13.19
N LEU A 240 3.35 9.61 13.44
CA LEU A 240 3.95 10.73 14.19
C LEU A 240 3.77 12.05 13.44
N ALA A 241 4.00 12.07 12.13
CA ALA A 241 3.76 13.24 11.29
C ALA A 241 2.27 13.64 11.26
N TRP A 242 1.37 12.66 11.18
CA TRP A 242 -0.08 12.89 11.26
C TRP A 242 -0.51 13.46 12.62
N LEU A 243 0.04 12.94 13.72
CA LEU A 243 -0.23 13.46 15.07
C LEU A 243 0.30 14.89 15.24
N GLU A 244 1.47 15.18 14.71
CA GLU A 244 2.07 16.53 14.74
C GLU A 244 1.19 17.52 13.99
N ALA A 245 0.80 17.22 12.75
CA ALA A 245 -0.08 18.06 11.94
C ALA A 245 -1.44 18.34 12.59
N ARG A 246 -1.93 17.45 13.45
CA ARG A 246 -3.20 17.57 14.19
C ARG A 246 -3.04 18.13 15.62
N GLY A 247 -1.82 18.48 16.00
CA GLY A 247 -1.54 18.98 17.36
C GLY A 247 -1.67 17.90 18.45
N GLY A 248 -1.54 16.61 18.11
CA GLY A 248 -1.59 15.48 19.06
C GLY A 248 -0.23 15.11 19.65
N ALA A 249 0.84 15.45 18.95
CA ALA A 249 2.22 15.32 19.37
C ALA A 249 3.05 16.48 18.78
N GLU A 250 4.25 16.70 19.30
CA GLU A 250 5.22 17.65 18.76
C GLU A 250 6.62 17.02 18.66
N ALA A 251 7.38 17.40 17.66
CA ALA A 251 8.79 17.06 17.52
C ALA A 251 9.66 18.19 18.08
N VAL A 252 10.55 17.88 19.01
CA VAL A 252 11.48 18.86 19.61
C VAL A 252 12.92 18.39 19.48
N ILE A 253 13.84 19.33 19.33
CA ILE A 253 15.28 19.03 19.29
C ILE A 253 15.90 19.41 20.64
N GLU A 254 16.41 18.43 21.36
CA GLU A 254 17.12 18.60 22.63
C GLU A 254 18.46 17.85 22.57
N GLU A 255 19.57 18.52 22.84
CA GLU A 255 20.92 17.94 22.84
C GLU A 255 21.28 17.12 21.56
N ASN A 256 20.92 17.65 20.39
CA ASN A 256 21.07 17.00 19.07
C ASN A 256 20.28 15.68 18.91
N ARG A 257 19.22 15.50 19.71
CA ARG A 257 18.27 14.39 19.62
C ARG A 257 16.92 14.93 19.24
N MET A 258 16.26 14.31 18.29
CA MET A 258 14.85 14.59 17.98
C MET A 258 13.97 13.75 18.88
N LEU A 259 13.15 14.38 19.69
CA LEU A 259 12.23 13.76 20.63
C LEU A 259 10.79 14.08 20.24
N TRP A 260 9.93 13.12 20.46
CA TRP A 260 8.48 13.26 20.30
C TRP A 260 7.83 13.39 21.66
N LYS A 261 6.96 14.40 21.82
CA LYS A 261 6.21 14.69 23.04
C LYS A 261 4.72 14.76 22.72
N LYS A 262 3.89 14.19 23.60
CA LYS A 262 2.44 14.38 23.54
C LYS A 262 2.09 15.83 23.88
N THR A 263 1.27 16.46 23.08
CA THR A 263 0.69 17.77 23.39
C THR A 263 -0.50 17.62 24.34
N VAL A 264 -0.72 18.63 25.17
CA VAL A 264 -1.79 18.67 26.18
C VAL A 264 -3.17 18.75 25.54
#